data_68b337f06c23b1fd76f6cc5ecdd97b88
#
_entry.id   68b337f06c23b1fd76f6cc5ecdd97b88
#
_cell.length_a   1.000
_cell.length_b   1.000
_cell.length_c   1.000
_cell.angle_alpha   90.00
_cell.angle_beta   90.00
_cell.angle_gamma   90.00
#
_symmetry.space_group_name_H-M   'P 1'
#
loop_
_entity.id
_entity.type
_entity.pdbx_description
1 polymer ?
#
loop_
_entity_poly.entity_id
_entity_poly.type
_entity_poly.pdbx_seq_one_letter_code
_entity_poly.pdbx_strand_id
1 'polypeptide(L)'
;QPRTAIHKRAIECIGYERADGLWDIEAHLVDSKYHAHMRRDNETMRQPGQPVHNMWIRLTIDLDMLIHDAEAITDDGPHPTCGDIAVNFKRLVGVTIGPGWRREIRLRLGGIHGCTHLVELLGPLGTTAFQATGRARQARDAGKPMTRKPYQINSCHIYDEAGPEVKRRWPQYVSSAEANATNKASGT
;
A
#
# COMPACT_ATOMS: atom_id res chain seq x y z
N GLN A 1 32.42 7.32 -3.53
CA GLN A 1 33.21 6.08 -3.48
C GLN A 1 32.74 5.14 -4.60
N PRO A 2 33.65 4.37 -5.24
CA PRO A 2 33.29 3.35 -6.23
C PRO A 2 32.31 2.33 -5.62
N ARG A 3 31.28 1.93 -6.42
CA ARG A 3 30.28 0.95 -6.00
C ARG A 3 29.84 0.09 -7.18
N THR A 4 29.49 -1.16 -6.90
CA THR A 4 29.01 -2.12 -7.89
C THR A 4 27.57 -2.51 -7.54
N ALA A 5 26.66 -2.46 -8.51
CA ALA A 5 25.30 -2.91 -8.32
C ALA A 5 25.25 -4.44 -8.22
N ILE A 6 24.61 -4.97 -7.21
CA ILE A 6 24.53 -6.42 -6.92
C ILE A 6 23.13 -6.95 -7.13
N HIS A 7 22.11 -6.20 -6.71
CA HIS A 7 20.70 -6.61 -6.71
C HIS A 7 19.83 -5.43 -7.13
N LYS A 8 18.73 -5.73 -7.83
CA LYS A 8 17.69 -4.76 -8.17
C LYS A 8 16.35 -5.33 -7.70
N ARG A 9 15.58 -4.52 -6.96
CA ARG A 9 14.15 -4.71 -6.75
C ARG A 9 13.40 -3.59 -7.45
N ALA A 10 12.44 -3.96 -8.30
CA ALA A 10 11.50 -3.04 -8.89
C ALA A 10 10.10 -3.39 -8.39
N ILE A 11 9.34 -2.35 -7.99
CA ILE A 11 7.94 -2.46 -7.64
C ILE A 11 7.20 -1.41 -8.47
N GLU A 12 6.21 -1.86 -9.21
CA GLU A 12 5.30 -1.01 -9.97
C GLU A 12 3.89 -1.21 -9.43
N CYS A 13 3.15 -0.12 -9.23
CA CYS A 13 1.76 -0.17 -8.80
C CYS A 13 0.90 0.66 -9.73
N ILE A 14 -0.21 0.11 -10.21
CA ILE A 14 -1.13 0.78 -11.13
C ILE A 14 -2.57 0.61 -10.60
N GLY A 15 -3.36 1.69 -10.68
CA GLY A 15 -4.80 1.65 -10.38
C GLY A 15 -5.61 1.81 -11.66
N TYR A 16 -6.60 0.95 -11.86
CA TYR A 16 -7.51 0.97 -13.00
C TYR A 16 -8.94 1.19 -12.54
N GLU A 17 -9.65 2.12 -13.20
CA GLU A 17 -11.10 2.26 -13.07
C GLU A 17 -11.79 1.27 -14.01
N ARG A 18 -12.75 0.53 -13.48
CA ARG A 18 -13.49 -0.47 -14.24
C ARG A 18 -14.86 0.05 -14.67
N ALA A 19 -15.39 -0.48 -15.77
CA ALA A 19 -16.70 -0.11 -16.28
C ALA A 19 -17.88 -0.47 -15.35
N ASP A 20 -17.66 -1.42 -14.42
CA ASP A 20 -18.66 -1.84 -13.41
C ASP A 20 -18.61 -1.00 -12.11
N GLY A 21 -17.78 0.06 -12.09
CA GLY A 21 -17.68 0.97 -10.96
C GLY A 21 -16.74 0.50 -9.85
N LEU A 22 -16.08 -0.64 -10.02
CA LEU A 22 -15.00 -1.12 -9.16
C LEU A 22 -13.65 -0.60 -9.65
N TRP A 23 -12.61 -0.85 -8.87
CA TRP A 23 -11.25 -0.45 -9.17
C TRP A 23 -10.32 -1.64 -8.96
N ASP A 24 -9.49 -1.93 -9.96
CA ASP A 24 -8.40 -2.89 -9.80
C ASP A 24 -7.11 -2.13 -9.47
N ILE A 25 -6.49 -2.53 -8.37
CA ILE A 25 -5.21 -2.00 -7.93
C ILE A 25 -4.20 -3.13 -8.04
N GLU A 26 -3.24 -2.97 -8.93
CA GLU A 26 -2.25 -4.01 -9.23
C GLU A 26 -0.87 -3.61 -8.74
N ALA A 27 -0.10 -4.58 -8.29
CA ALA A 27 1.32 -4.42 -8.02
C ALA A 27 2.12 -5.56 -8.62
N HIS A 28 3.25 -5.21 -9.19
CA HIS A 28 4.23 -6.11 -9.76
C HIS A 28 5.58 -5.91 -9.07
N LEU A 29 6.17 -7.00 -8.60
CA LEU A 29 7.51 -7.02 -8.01
C LEU A 29 8.43 -7.90 -8.86
N VAL A 30 9.57 -7.33 -9.24
CA VAL A 30 10.65 -8.06 -9.90
C VAL A 30 11.95 -7.86 -9.13
N ASP A 31 12.51 -8.96 -8.64
CA ASP A 31 13.87 -9.01 -8.11
C ASP A 31 14.82 -9.63 -9.13
N SER A 32 15.95 -9.02 -9.37
CA SER A 32 17.00 -9.55 -10.25
C SER A 32 18.39 -9.28 -9.68
N LYS A 33 19.38 -10.05 -10.14
CA LYS A 33 20.79 -9.85 -9.78
C LYS A 33 21.61 -9.43 -11.02
N TYR A 34 22.68 -8.71 -10.77
CA TYR A 34 23.62 -8.27 -11.81
C TYR A 34 24.74 -9.28 -12.11
N HIS A 35 24.72 -10.45 -11.44
CA HIS A 35 25.67 -11.55 -11.63
C HIS A 35 24.92 -12.88 -11.79
N ALA A 36 25.55 -13.84 -12.45
CA ALA A 36 25.04 -15.21 -12.54
C ALA A 36 25.02 -15.87 -11.16
N HIS A 37 24.00 -16.66 -10.88
CA HIS A 37 23.85 -17.37 -9.60
C HIS A 37 23.02 -18.62 -9.76
N MET A 38 23.32 -19.62 -8.95
CA MET A 38 22.50 -20.81 -8.87
C MET A 38 21.14 -20.51 -8.23
N ARG A 39 20.08 -21.10 -8.78
CA ARG A 39 18.79 -21.17 -8.14
C ARG A 39 18.92 -22.02 -6.85
N ARG A 40 18.00 -21.87 -5.90
CA ARG A 40 18.06 -22.63 -4.64
C ARG A 40 17.80 -24.13 -4.78
N ASP A 41 17.29 -24.59 -5.92
CA ASP A 41 17.24 -26.00 -6.29
C ASP A 41 18.63 -26.60 -6.59
N ASN A 42 19.66 -25.75 -6.74
CA ASN A 42 21.02 -26.07 -7.13
C ASN A 42 21.17 -26.78 -8.50
N GLU A 43 20.12 -26.70 -9.32
CA GLU A 43 20.09 -27.35 -10.64
C GLU A 43 20.16 -26.34 -11.78
N THR A 44 19.62 -25.14 -11.57
CA THR A 44 19.45 -24.14 -12.61
C THR A 44 20.31 -22.89 -12.36
N MET A 45 21.16 -22.56 -13.34
CA MET A 45 21.92 -21.28 -13.35
C MET A 45 21.06 -20.17 -13.89
N ARG A 46 20.84 -19.11 -13.12
CA ARG A 46 20.22 -17.86 -13.59
C ARG A 46 21.30 -16.88 -14.08
N GLN A 47 21.05 -16.28 -15.25
CA GLN A 47 21.91 -15.27 -15.82
C GLN A 47 21.64 -13.89 -15.22
N PRO A 48 22.58 -12.93 -15.34
CA PRO A 48 22.35 -11.55 -14.92
C PRO A 48 21.07 -10.99 -15.55
N GLY A 49 20.25 -10.32 -14.73
CA GLY A 49 18.98 -9.73 -15.15
C GLY A 49 17.76 -10.67 -15.14
N GLN A 50 17.96 -11.99 -15.08
CA GLN A 50 16.85 -12.92 -14.94
C GLN A 50 16.17 -12.76 -13.57
N PRO A 51 14.82 -12.86 -13.49
CA PRO A 51 14.09 -12.70 -12.24
C PRO A 51 14.47 -13.77 -11.19
N VAL A 52 14.72 -13.36 -9.97
CA VAL A 52 14.76 -14.22 -8.78
C VAL A 52 13.34 -14.37 -8.22
N HIS A 53 12.62 -13.25 -8.22
CA HIS A 53 11.19 -13.18 -7.95
C HIS A 53 10.53 -12.42 -9.09
N ASN A 54 9.38 -12.89 -9.53
CA ASN A 54 8.46 -12.22 -10.44
C ASN A 54 7.06 -12.49 -9.92
N MET A 55 6.46 -11.51 -9.27
CA MET A 55 5.25 -11.71 -8.48
C MET A 55 4.26 -10.57 -8.70
N TRP A 56 2.99 -10.90 -8.70
CA TRP A 56 1.87 -10.00 -8.92
C TRP A 56 0.85 -10.11 -7.82
N ILE A 57 0.17 -9.02 -7.58
CA ILE A 57 -1.04 -9.01 -6.77
C ILE A 57 -2.02 -7.99 -7.34
N ARG A 58 -3.31 -8.34 -7.40
CA ARG A 58 -4.42 -7.47 -7.74
C ARG A 58 -5.42 -7.45 -6.59
N LEU A 59 -5.86 -6.27 -6.20
CA LEU A 59 -7.00 -6.07 -5.30
C LEU A 59 -8.10 -5.36 -6.08
N THR A 60 -9.30 -5.94 -6.13
CA THR A 60 -10.50 -5.29 -6.65
C THR A 60 -11.24 -4.63 -5.50
N ILE A 61 -11.41 -3.31 -5.57
CA ILE A 61 -11.99 -2.50 -4.49
C ILE A 61 -13.13 -1.62 -4.99
N ASP A 62 -13.96 -1.16 -4.06
CA ASP A 62 -14.93 -0.09 -4.29
C ASP A 62 -14.42 1.27 -3.77
N LEU A 63 -15.26 2.30 -3.88
CA LEU A 63 -14.95 3.65 -3.38
C LEU A 63 -15.00 3.77 -1.85
N ASP A 64 -15.50 2.77 -1.14
CA ASP A 64 -15.40 2.67 0.32
C ASP A 64 -14.14 1.92 0.75
N MET A 65 -13.27 1.59 -0.24
CA MET A 65 -12.00 0.89 -0.05
C MET A 65 -12.18 -0.54 0.46
N LEU A 66 -13.38 -1.12 0.33
CA LEU A 66 -13.65 -2.52 0.64
C LEU A 66 -13.08 -3.40 -0.47
N ILE A 67 -12.37 -4.45 -0.10
CA ILE A 67 -11.81 -5.43 -1.03
C ILE A 67 -12.88 -6.46 -1.39
N HIS A 68 -13.29 -6.49 -2.65
CA HIS A 68 -14.25 -7.44 -3.22
C HIS A 68 -13.57 -8.69 -3.76
N ASP A 69 -12.35 -8.53 -4.27
CA ASP A 69 -11.52 -9.64 -4.73
C ASP A 69 -10.03 -9.37 -4.50
N ALA A 70 -9.26 -10.46 -4.35
CA ALA A 70 -7.80 -10.41 -4.22
C ALA A 70 -7.20 -11.60 -4.94
N GLU A 71 -6.24 -11.36 -5.82
CA GLU A 71 -5.55 -12.37 -6.59
C GLU A 71 -4.05 -12.14 -6.49
N ALA A 72 -3.27 -13.22 -6.33
CA ALA A 72 -1.83 -13.16 -6.32
C ALA A 72 -1.27 -14.25 -7.24
N ILE A 73 -0.13 -13.96 -7.89
CA ILE A 73 0.55 -14.84 -8.83
C ILE A 73 2.05 -14.79 -8.55
N THR A 74 2.70 -15.93 -8.65
CA THR A 74 4.16 -16.05 -8.60
C THR A 74 4.62 -16.72 -9.88
N ASP A 75 5.12 -15.93 -10.83
CA ASP A 75 5.68 -16.44 -12.09
C ASP A 75 7.09 -17.00 -11.86
N ASP A 76 7.87 -16.33 -11.03
CA ASP A 76 9.21 -16.75 -10.61
C ASP A 76 9.39 -16.66 -9.10
N GLY A 77 9.97 -17.70 -8.54
CA GLY A 77 10.39 -17.77 -7.13
C GLY A 77 11.67 -18.61 -6.98
N PRO A 78 12.39 -18.47 -5.85
CA PRO A 78 13.58 -19.24 -5.60
C PRO A 78 13.30 -20.74 -5.30
N HIS A 79 12.07 -21.06 -4.90
CA HIS A 79 11.64 -22.42 -4.60
C HIS A 79 10.43 -22.80 -5.47
N PRO A 80 10.29 -24.08 -5.88
CA PRO A 80 9.14 -24.55 -6.68
C PRO A 80 7.79 -24.29 -6.05
N THR A 81 7.70 -24.31 -4.71
CA THR A 81 6.46 -24.14 -3.94
C THR A 81 6.15 -22.69 -3.59
N CYS A 82 6.92 -21.70 -4.08
CA CYS A 82 6.66 -20.29 -3.75
C CYS A 82 5.28 -19.81 -4.19
N GLY A 83 4.71 -20.40 -5.25
CA GLY A 83 3.39 -20.05 -5.77
C GLY A 83 2.22 -20.59 -4.95
N ASP A 84 2.41 -21.64 -4.16
CA ASP A 84 1.31 -22.36 -3.47
C ASP A 84 0.57 -21.45 -2.46
N ILE A 85 1.28 -20.47 -1.89
CA ILE A 85 0.72 -19.55 -0.90
C ILE A 85 -0.19 -18.46 -1.51
N ALA A 86 -0.16 -18.28 -2.83
CA ALA A 86 -0.88 -17.20 -3.52
C ALA A 86 -2.39 -17.24 -3.22
N VAL A 87 -2.98 -18.42 -3.13
CA VAL A 87 -4.41 -18.62 -2.82
C VAL A 87 -4.82 -17.99 -1.48
N ASN A 88 -3.90 -17.89 -0.53
CA ASN A 88 -4.19 -17.30 0.79
C ASN A 88 -4.51 -15.81 0.73
N PHE A 89 -4.13 -15.13 -0.35
CA PHE A 89 -4.41 -13.69 -0.50
C PHE A 89 -5.91 -13.41 -0.65
N LYS A 90 -6.73 -14.40 -1.02
CA LYS A 90 -8.21 -14.32 -0.93
C LYS A 90 -8.73 -13.98 0.47
N ARG A 91 -7.95 -14.22 1.52
CA ARG A 91 -8.30 -13.84 2.90
C ARG A 91 -8.41 -12.33 3.10
N LEU A 92 -7.95 -11.52 2.14
CA LEU A 92 -8.11 -10.07 2.17
C LEU A 92 -9.51 -9.61 1.74
N VAL A 93 -10.30 -10.47 1.10
CA VAL A 93 -11.68 -10.15 0.71
C VAL A 93 -12.50 -9.81 1.96
N GLY A 94 -13.28 -8.72 1.87
CA GLY A 94 -14.05 -8.19 2.98
C GLY A 94 -13.25 -7.26 3.93
N VAL A 95 -11.97 -7.05 3.70
CA VAL A 95 -11.16 -6.08 4.47
C VAL A 95 -11.23 -4.72 3.80
N THR A 96 -11.26 -3.65 4.60
CA THR A 96 -11.21 -2.27 4.13
C THR A 96 -9.78 -1.73 4.21
N ILE A 97 -9.27 -1.14 3.12
CA ILE A 97 -7.97 -0.46 3.09
C ILE A 97 -8.12 0.89 3.80
N GLY A 98 -7.50 1.03 4.97
CA GLY A 98 -7.62 2.24 5.78
C GLY A 98 -6.95 2.09 7.16
N PRO A 99 -7.47 2.78 8.19
CA PRO A 99 -6.98 2.58 9.55
C PRO A 99 -7.05 1.11 9.95
N GLY A 100 -5.91 0.57 10.41
CA GLY A 100 -5.81 -0.86 10.76
C GLY A 100 -5.36 -1.79 9.63
N TRP A 101 -5.21 -1.31 8.39
CA TRP A 101 -4.79 -2.11 7.23
C TRP A 101 -3.57 -2.99 7.51
N ARG A 102 -2.50 -2.43 8.07
CA ARG A 102 -1.28 -3.19 8.42
C ARG A 102 -1.53 -4.27 9.47
N ARG A 103 -2.49 -4.08 10.37
CA ARG A 103 -2.89 -5.08 11.36
C ARG A 103 -3.62 -6.23 10.68
N GLU A 104 -4.56 -5.94 9.79
CA GLU A 104 -5.31 -6.95 9.03
C GLU A 104 -4.38 -7.81 8.15
N ILE A 105 -3.40 -7.19 7.48
CA ILE A 105 -2.37 -7.92 6.74
C ILE A 105 -1.64 -8.91 7.66
N ARG A 106 -1.16 -8.47 8.82
CA ARG A 106 -0.43 -9.34 9.74
C ARG A 106 -1.28 -10.50 10.27
N LEU A 107 -2.54 -10.24 10.58
CA LEU A 107 -3.45 -11.26 11.10
C LEU A 107 -3.78 -12.33 10.06
N ARG A 108 -3.93 -11.97 8.79
CA ARG A 108 -4.39 -12.87 7.74
C ARG A 108 -3.26 -13.55 6.98
N LEU A 109 -2.13 -12.83 6.79
CA LEU A 109 -1.03 -13.21 5.92
C LEU A 109 0.33 -13.19 6.62
N GLY A 110 0.35 -13.06 7.94
CA GLY A 110 1.61 -13.08 8.71
C GLY A 110 2.21 -14.47 8.84
N GLY A 111 3.55 -14.52 8.98
CA GLY A 111 4.29 -15.76 9.17
C GLY A 111 4.10 -16.74 8.00
N ILE A 112 3.78 -17.99 8.31
CA ILE A 112 3.61 -19.08 7.33
C ILE A 112 2.33 -18.95 6.47
N HIS A 113 1.47 -17.99 6.76
CA HIS A 113 0.22 -17.78 6.03
C HIS A 113 0.36 -16.86 4.81
N GLY A 114 1.53 -16.29 4.56
CA GLY A 114 1.81 -15.41 3.43
C GLY A 114 3.24 -15.53 2.93
N CYS A 115 3.50 -14.90 1.79
CA CYS A 115 4.83 -14.70 1.24
C CYS A 115 5.33 -13.29 1.61
N THR A 116 6.56 -13.17 2.13
CA THR A 116 7.15 -11.87 2.51
C THR A 116 7.17 -10.87 1.36
N HIS A 117 7.44 -11.32 0.13
CA HIS A 117 7.49 -10.48 -1.06
C HIS A 117 6.11 -9.97 -1.47
N LEU A 118 5.11 -10.86 -1.55
CA LEU A 118 3.72 -10.49 -1.86
C LEU A 118 3.11 -9.60 -0.75
N VAL A 119 3.40 -9.91 0.52
CA VAL A 119 2.92 -9.10 1.66
C VAL A 119 3.52 -7.69 1.62
N GLU A 120 4.78 -7.55 1.21
CA GLU A 120 5.44 -6.24 1.06
C GLU A 120 4.72 -5.34 0.03
N LEU A 121 4.12 -5.91 -1.02
CA LEU A 121 3.36 -5.16 -2.03
C LEU A 121 2.09 -4.52 -1.48
N LEU A 122 1.51 -5.04 -0.40
CA LEU A 122 0.24 -4.55 0.15
C LEU A 122 0.33 -3.13 0.75
N GLY A 123 1.53 -2.70 1.15
CA GLY A 123 1.77 -1.31 1.57
C GLY A 123 1.64 -0.32 0.42
N PRO A 124 2.46 -0.42 -0.64
CA PRO A 124 2.34 0.38 -1.85
C PRO A 124 0.96 0.30 -2.49
N LEU A 125 0.34 -0.90 -2.59
CA LEU A 125 -1.01 -1.07 -3.10
C LEU A 125 -2.04 -0.22 -2.34
N GLY A 126 -1.99 -0.23 -1.01
CA GLY A 126 -2.89 0.59 -0.19
C GLY A 126 -2.75 2.08 -0.51
N THR A 127 -1.52 2.58 -0.67
CA THR A 127 -1.27 3.98 -1.04
C THR A 127 -1.78 4.28 -2.46
N THR A 128 -1.52 3.37 -3.41
CA THR A 128 -1.99 3.50 -4.81
C THR A 128 -3.52 3.51 -4.88
N ALA A 129 -4.20 2.66 -4.09
CA ALA A 129 -5.65 2.65 -3.99
C ALA A 129 -6.22 4.03 -3.60
N PHE A 130 -5.65 4.68 -2.58
CA PHE A 130 -6.05 6.03 -2.17
C PHE A 130 -5.80 7.07 -3.26
N GLN A 131 -4.69 6.99 -3.98
CA GLN A 131 -4.35 7.92 -5.05
C GLN A 131 -5.26 7.72 -6.27
N ALA A 132 -5.44 6.48 -6.72
CA ALA A 132 -6.26 6.15 -7.87
C ALA A 132 -7.72 6.56 -7.68
N THR A 133 -8.33 6.24 -6.54
CA THR A 133 -9.74 6.51 -6.25
C THR A 133 -10.01 7.95 -5.78
N GLY A 134 -8.96 8.75 -5.52
CA GLY A 134 -9.08 10.04 -4.82
C GLY A 134 -10.07 11.00 -5.46
N ARG A 135 -10.00 11.17 -6.81
CA ARG A 135 -10.91 12.06 -7.56
C ARG A 135 -12.35 11.55 -7.53
N ALA A 136 -12.58 10.25 -7.75
CA ALA A 136 -13.90 9.65 -7.75
C ALA A 136 -14.56 9.74 -6.37
N ARG A 137 -13.80 9.48 -5.30
CA ARG A 137 -14.28 9.62 -3.91
C ARG A 137 -14.63 11.08 -3.61
N GLN A 138 -13.79 12.03 -4.02
CA GLN A 138 -14.08 13.45 -3.83
C GLN A 138 -15.36 13.86 -4.58
N ALA A 139 -15.56 13.39 -5.81
CA ALA A 139 -16.78 13.67 -6.59
C ALA A 139 -18.03 13.05 -5.95
N ARG A 140 -17.92 11.77 -5.49
CA ARG A 140 -19.02 11.09 -4.78
C ARG A 140 -19.45 11.81 -3.50
N ASP A 141 -18.49 12.39 -2.77
CA ASP A 141 -18.70 13.00 -1.46
C ASP A 141 -18.90 14.53 -1.55
N ALA A 142 -18.87 15.11 -2.76
CA ALA A 142 -19.11 16.53 -2.98
C ALA A 142 -20.50 16.94 -2.45
N GLY A 143 -20.52 18.04 -1.67
CA GLY A 143 -21.76 18.57 -1.06
C GLY A 143 -22.26 17.82 0.16
N LYS A 144 -21.65 16.70 0.54
CA LYS A 144 -21.99 16.00 1.79
C LYS A 144 -21.33 16.67 3.00
N PRO A 145 -22.03 16.78 4.13
CA PRO A 145 -21.39 17.27 5.35
C PRO A 145 -20.29 16.32 5.81
N MET A 146 -19.16 16.87 6.23
CA MET A 146 -18.07 16.10 6.78
C MET A 146 -18.41 15.68 8.22
N THR A 147 -18.77 14.43 8.41
CA THR A 147 -19.20 13.89 9.71
C THR A 147 -18.06 13.30 10.54
N ARG A 148 -16.89 13.09 9.96
CA ARG A 148 -15.73 12.50 10.62
C ARG A 148 -14.46 13.30 10.34
N LYS A 149 -13.52 13.26 11.30
CA LYS A 149 -12.17 13.82 11.11
C LYS A 149 -11.51 13.14 9.90
N PRO A 150 -10.98 13.91 8.94
CA PRO A 150 -10.25 13.35 7.80
C PRO A 150 -9.11 12.44 8.26
N TYR A 151 -9.01 11.24 7.68
CA TYR A 151 -7.96 10.27 8.02
C TYR A 151 -6.56 10.75 7.68
N GLN A 152 -6.45 11.76 6.81
CA GLN A 152 -5.17 12.38 6.44
C GLN A 152 -4.54 13.15 7.59
N ILE A 153 -5.33 13.72 8.50
CA ILE A 153 -4.81 14.49 9.64
C ILE A 153 -3.94 13.58 10.50
N ASN A 154 -2.70 14.01 10.74
CA ASN A 154 -1.64 13.26 11.42
C ASN A 154 -1.17 11.98 10.67
N SER A 155 -1.45 11.86 9.37
CA SER A 155 -0.96 10.73 8.58
C SER A 155 0.46 10.93 8.03
N CYS A 156 0.90 12.17 7.85
CA CYS A 156 2.25 12.52 7.42
C CYS A 156 2.58 13.97 7.84
N HIS A 157 3.83 14.37 7.67
CA HIS A 157 4.34 15.69 8.07
C HIS A 157 3.48 16.87 7.54
N ILE A 158 3.03 16.82 6.29
CA ILE A 158 2.21 17.89 5.68
C ILE A 158 0.83 18.02 6.35
N TYR A 159 0.28 16.89 6.82
CA TYR A 159 -1.03 16.85 7.47
C TYR A 159 -0.93 16.83 9.00
N ASP A 160 0.14 17.40 9.56
CA ASP A 160 0.21 17.72 10.99
C ASP A 160 -1.01 18.57 11.38
N GLU A 161 -1.71 18.16 12.43
CA GLU A 161 -2.93 18.82 12.93
C GLU A 161 -2.71 20.29 13.28
N ALA A 162 -1.50 20.66 13.74
CA ALA A 162 -1.09 22.03 13.99
C ALA A 162 -0.54 22.74 12.72
N GLY A 163 -0.36 21.99 11.63
CA GLY A 163 0.30 22.46 10.42
C GLY A 163 -0.57 23.38 9.54
N PRO A 164 0.07 24.16 8.64
CA PRO A 164 -0.62 25.14 7.81
C PRO A 164 -1.62 24.50 6.82
N GLU A 165 -1.34 23.29 6.31
CA GLU A 165 -2.21 22.63 5.36
C GLU A 165 -3.52 22.16 6.01
N VAL A 166 -3.48 21.65 7.25
CA VAL A 166 -4.68 21.27 8.00
C VAL A 166 -5.47 22.53 8.38
N LYS A 167 -4.81 23.60 8.82
CA LYS A 167 -5.45 24.91 9.09
C LYS A 167 -6.18 25.45 7.86
N ARG A 168 -5.60 25.30 6.66
CA ARG A 168 -6.18 25.77 5.41
C ARG A 168 -7.36 24.91 4.94
N ARG A 169 -7.23 23.58 5.01
CA ARG A 169 -8.23 22.63 4.47
C ARG A 169 -9.36 22.32 5.42
N TRP A 170 -9.04 22.20 6.69
CA TRP A 170 -9.95 21.70 7.73
C TRP A 170 -9.80 22.49 9.04
N PRO A 171 -10.06 23.81 9.04
CA PRO A 171 -9.86 24.68 10.20
C PRO A 171 -10.62 24.19 11.43
N GLN A 172 -11.74 23.49 11.27
CA GLN A 172 -12.55 22.94 12.36
C GLN A 172 -11.87 21.77 13.12
N TYR A 173 -10.80 21.20 12.58
CA TYR A 173 -10.06 20.09 13.19
C TYR A 173 -8.67 20.51 13.71
N VAL A 174 -8.35 21.79 13.65
CA VAL A 174 -7.10 22.31 14.23
C VAL A 174 -7.16 22.17 15.74
N SER A 175 -6.14 21.56 16.33
CA SER A 175 -6.06 21.44 17.78
C SER A 175 -6.00 22.83 18.43
N SER A 176 -6.84 23.07 19.42
CA SER A 176 -6.90 24.31 20.22
C SER A 176 -5.67 24.53 21.12
N ALA A 177 -4.58 23.82 20.88
CA ALA A 177 -3.33 23.99 21.62
C ALA A 177 -2.75 25.43 21.52
N GLU A 178 -3.06 26.19 20.46
CA GLU A 178 -2.67 27.61 20.33
C GLU A 178 -3.58 28.57 21.13
N ALA A 179 -4.82 28.17 21.44
CA ALA A 179 -5.70 29.01 22.29
C ALA A 179 -5.18 29.13 23.74
N ASN A 180 -4.39 28.16 24.20
CA ASN A 180 -3.79 28.20 25.55
C ASN A 180 -2.43 28.89 25.61
N ALA A 181 -1.74 29.12 24.50
CA ALA A 181 -0.47 29.83 24.48
C ALA A 181 -0.66 31.36 24.55
N THR A 182 -1.70 31.90 23.95
CA THR A 182 -2.05 33.33 23.98
C THR A 182 -2.62 33.79 25.32
N ASN A 183 -3.27 32.88 26.06
CA ASN A 183 -3.81 33.21 27.39
C ASN A 183 -2.76 33.17 28.51
N LYS A 184 -1.57 32.60 28.28
CA LYS A 184 -0.43 32.67 29.23
C LYS A 184 0.46 33.88 29.03
N ALA A 185 0.36 34.59 27.92
CA ALA A 185 1.17 35.80 27.64
C ALA A 185 0.47 37.11 28.02
N SER A 186 -0.82 37.08 28.41
CA SER A 186 -1.58 38.29 28.82
C SER A 186 -1.88 38.35 30.32
N GLY A 187 -1.21 37.53 31.12
CA GLY A 187 -1.36 37.47 32.60
C GLY A 187 -0.04 37.75 33.33
N THR A 188 0.56 38.93 33.08
CA THR A 188 1.58 39.56 33.98
C THR A 188 1.38 41.02 33.97
#